data_9bb770fdfed5915f6d267dc3fc165b60
#
_entry.id   9bb770fdfed5915f6d267dc3fc165b60
#
_cell.length_a   1.000
_cell.length_b   1.000
_cell.length_c   1.000
_cell.angle_alpha   90.00
_cell.angle_beta   90.00
_cell.angle_gamma   90.00
#
_symmetry.space_group_name_H-M   'P 1'
#
loop_
_entity.id
_entity.type
_entity.pdbx_description
1 polymer ?
#
loop_
_entity_poly.entity_id
_entity_poly.type
_entity_poly.pdbx_seq_one_letter_code
_entity_poly.pdbx_strand_id
1 'polypeptide(L)'
;LGTINLLESLRISDSSAIIVYSSTNKVYGDLESYHYEEGATRYKATDFPNGFDEHVPLDFRSPYGCSKGSADQYMLDYHRNYGLNTIVFRHSSIFGSRQFSTFDQGWIGWFISQALLKKQGELTKKFTISGNGKQVRDVLISTDLVNCYFKAVDKGSNCAGQAFNIGGGMKNSLSLL
;
A
#
# COMPACT_ATOMS: atom_id res chain seq x y z
N LEU A 1 -13.59 12.95 6.52
CA LEU A 1 -14.11 13.56 7.76
C LEU A 1 -13.59 12.85 9.01
N GLY A 2 -13.64 11.50 9.12
CA GLY A 2 -13.20 10.80 10.33
C GLY A 2 -11.76 11.08 10.73
N THR A 3 -10.83 11.10 9.79
CA THR A 3 -9.41 11.41 10.05
C THR A 3 -9.23 12.82 10.60
N ILE A 4 -9.90 13.82 10.01
CA ILE A 4 -9.83 15.21 10.49
C ILE A 4 -10.40 15.32 11.89
N ASN A 5 -11.55 14.72 12.17
CA ASN A 5 -12.17 14.74 13.50
C ASN A 5 -11.24 14.14 14.57
N LEU A 6 -10.57 13.03 14.25
CA LEU A 6 -9.58 12.43 15.14
C LEU A 6 -8.38 13.37 15.39
N LEU A 7 -7.82 13.92 14.32
CA LEU A 7 -6.67 14.82 14.41
C LEU A 7 -7.02 16.10 15.21
N GLU A 8 -8.18 16.70 14.98
CA GLU A 8 -8.67 17.84 15.75
C GLU A 8 -8.88 17.50 17.25
N SER A 9 -9.45 16.34 17.54
CA SER A 9 -9.62 15.88 18.92
C SER A 9 -8.26 15.77 19.63
N LEU A 10 -7.26 15.19 18.96
CA LEU A 10 -5.90 15.03 19.51
C LEU A 10 -5.20 16.39 19.65
N ARG A 11 -5.37 17.30 18.71
CA ARG A 11 -4.83 18.66 18.76
C ARG A 11 -5.39 19.45 19.93
N ILE A 12 -6.73 19.43 20.09
CA ILE A 12 -7.42 20.19 21.16
C ILE A 12 -7.04 19.63 22.56
N SER A 13 -6.84 18.33 22.67
CA SER A 13 -6.44 17.68 23.92
C SER A 13 -4.94 17.73 24.20
N ASP A 14 -4.15 18.40 23.39
CA ASP A 14 -2.68 18.46 23.49
C ASP A 14 -2.04 17.08 23.64
N SER A 15 -2.49 16.13 22.81
CA SER A 15 -2.11 14.73 22.92
C SER A 15 -0.70 14.47 22.37
N SER A 16 0.12 13.78 23.16
CA SER A 16 1.44 13.29 22.76
C SER A 16 1.40 11.92 22.05
N ALA A 17 0.23 11.40 21.77
CA ALA A 17 0.04 10.08 21.14
C ALA A 17 0.72 10.00 19.77
N ILE A 18 1.33 8.84 19.48
CA ILE A 18 1.86 8.53 18.15
C ILE A 18 0.73 7.97 17.32
N ILE A 19 0.52 8.55 16.14
CA ILE A 19 -0.55 8.18 15.21
C ILE A 19 0.08 7.65 13.94
N VAL A 20 -0.11 6.37 13.65
CA VAL A 20 0.37 5.76 12.39
C VAL A 20 -0.82 5.55 11.46
N TYR A 21 -0.82 6.25 10.33
CA TYR A 21 -1.88 6.15 9.33
C TYR A 21 -1.59 5.08 8.29
N SER A 22 -2.51 4.16 8.14
CA SER A 22 -2.51 3.14 7.08
C SER A 22 -2.96 3.76 5.76
N SER A 23 -2.01 4.32 5.00
CA SER A 23 -2.22 4.84 3.64
C SER A 23 -2.07 3.72 2.60
N THR A 24 -1.82 4.04 1.35
CA THR A 24 -1.75 3.09 0.24
C THR A 24 -0.81 3.59 -0.86
N ASN A 25 -0.23 2.68 -1.62
CA ASN A 25 0.51 3.02 -2.84
C ASN A 25 -0.39 3.63 -3.94
N LYS A 26 -1.73 3.51 -3.82
CA LYS A 26 -2.68 4.13 -4.76
C LYS A 26 -2.69 5.66 -4.72
N VAL A 27 -2.01 6.26 -3.76
CA VAL A 27 -1.80 7.72 -3.74
C VAL A 27 -0.87 8.20 -4.87
N TYR A 28 -0.09 7.31 -5.48
CA TYR A 28 0.78 7.62 -6.62
C TYR A 28 0.09 7.44 -7.98
N GLY A 29 -1.17 7.07 -8.01
CA GLY A 29 -1.92 6.85 -9.24
C GLY A 29 -1.48 5.60 -10.01
N ASP A 30 -1.52 5.70 -11.33
CA ASP A 30 -1.24 4.57 -12.23
C ASP A 30 0.22 4.56 -12.74
N LEU A 31 0.98 5.62 -12.48
CA LEU A 31 2.40 5.76 -12.83
C LEU A 31 2.67 5.66 -14.34
N GLU A 32 1.67 5.96 -15.18
CA GLU A 32 1.74 5.81 -16.65
C GLU A 32 2.70 6.79 -17.32
N SER A 33 3.07 7.87 -16.65
CA SER A 33 3.99 8.89 -17.16
C SER A 33 5.46 8.48 -17.18
N TYR A 34 5.79 7.34 -16.56
CA TYR A 34 7.16 6.83 -16.50
C TYR A 34 7.43 5.79 -17.60
N HIS A 35 8.71 5.58 -17.91
CA HIS A 35 9.12 4.64 -18.94
C HIS A 35 9.23 3.21 -18.41
N TYR A 36 8.75 2.28 -19.22
CA TYR A 36 8.76 0.85 -18.91
C TYR A 36 9.31 0.03 -20.06
N GLU A 37 10.16 -0.92 -19.74
CA GLU A 37 10.59 -1.98 -20.64
C GLU A 37 9.66 -3.18 -20.48
N GLU A 38 9.12 -3.68 -21.58
CA GLU A 38 8.31 -4.89 -21.59
C GLU A 38 9.19 -6.13 -21.74
N GLY A 39 9.33 -6.90 -20.66
CA GLY A 39 10.02 -8.20 -20.69
C GLY A 39 9.10 -9.34 -21.11
N ALA A 40 9.63 -10.57 -21.13
CA ALA A 40 8.87 -11.77 -21.46
C ALA A 40 7.69 -11.99 -20.51
N THR A 41 7.89 -11.83 -19.21
CA THR A 41 6.91 -12.13 -18.15
C THR A 41 6.50 -10.92 -17.31
N ARG A 42 7.19 -9.78 -17.40
CA ARG A 42 6.93 -8.61 -16.56
C ARG A 42 7.38 -7.31 -17.18
N TYR A 43 6.77 -6.21 -16.75
CA TYR A 43 7.29 -4.86 -16.98
C TYR A 43 8.38 -4.49 -15.97
N LYS A 44 9.33 -3.67 -16.40
CA LYS A 44 10.36 -3.04 -15.55
C LYS A 44 10.30 -1.53 -15.73
N ALA A 45 10.22 -0.79 -14.64
CA ALA A 45 10.34 0.67 -14.68
C ALA A 45 11.81 1.04 -14.89
N THR A 46 12.12 1.68 -16.02
CA THR A 46 13.50 2.06 -16.37
C THR A 46 13.96 3.29 -15.61
N ASP A 47 13.04 4.22 -15.34
CA ASP A 47 13.30 5.43 -14.57
C ASP A 47 13.52 5.13 -13.06
N PHE A 48 12.98 4.00 -12.58
CA PHE A 48 13.05 3.56 -11.19
C PHE A 48 13.48 2.09 -11.06
N PRO A 49 14.72 1.76 -11.37
CA PRO A 49 15.19 0.37 -11.39
C PRO A 49 15.14 -0.31 -10.02
N ASN A 50 15.15 0.48 -8.93
CA ASN A 50 15.07 0.00 -7.55
C ASN A 50 13.68 0.16 -6.92
N GLY A 51 12.67 0.54 -7.71
CA GLY A 51 11.30 0.82 -7.25
C GLY A 51 11.05 2.29 -7.01
N PHE A 52 9.78 2.64 -6.88
CA PHE A 52 9.31 4.02 -6.66
C PHE A 52 9.46 4.41 -5.19
N ASP A 53 10.07 5.56 -4.95
CA ASP A 53 10.24 6.13 -3.61
C ASP A 53 9.19 7.19 -3.28
N GLU A 54 9.29 7.80 -2.10
CA GLU A 54 8.34 8.78 -1.59
C GLU A 54 8.42 10.16 -2.29
N HIS A 55 9.44 10.41 -3.12
CA HIS A 55 9.58 11.64 -3.92
C HIS A 55 8.73 11.63 -5.19
N VAL A 56 8.20 10.48 -5.57
CA VAL A 56 7.25 10.38 -6.69
C VAL A 56 6.03 11.25 -6.42
N PRO A 57 5.65 12.14 -7.35
CA PRO A 57 4.47 12.99 -7.21
C PRO A 57 3.20 12.19 -6.91
N LEU A 58 2.37 12.73 -6.04
CA LEU A 58 1.07 12.14 -5.74
C LEU A 58 0.08 12.43 -6.88
N ASP A 59 -0.66 11.41 -7.28
CA ASP A 59 -1.71 11.47 -8.30
C ASP A 59 -2.90 10.62 -7.86
N PHE A 60 -3.82 11.24 -7.14
CA PHE A 60 -4.96 10.52 -6.58
C PHE A 60 -5.93 10.11 -7.68
N ARG A 61 -5.92 8.83 -8.01
CA ARG A 61 -6.88 8.20 -8.93
C ARG A 61 -7.89 7.39 -8.14
N SER A 62 -9.09 7.29 -8.63
CA SER A 62 -10.25 6.63 -8.00
C SER A 62 -10.74 7.29 -6.69
N PRO A 63 -12.03 7.07 -6.30
CA PRO A 63 -12.55 7.53 -5.01
C PRO A 63 -11.76 6.99 -3.80
N TYR A 64 -11.23 5.75 -3.91
CA TYR A 64 -10.38 5.16 -2.89
C TYR A 64 -9.05 5.92 -2.75
N GLY A 65 -8.34 6.14 -3.86
CA GLY A 65 -7.07 6.89 -3.87
C GLY A 65 -7.24 8.31 -3.35
N CYS A 66 -8.29 9.01 -3.76
CA CYS A 66 -8.63 10.35 -3.26
C CYS A 66 -8.91 10.36 -1.75
N SER A 67 -9.72 9.42 -1.27
CA SER A 67 -10.06 9.32 0.16
C SER A 67 -8.84 9.03 1.04
N LYS A 68 -8.01 8.07 0.62
CA LYS A 68 -6.79 7.69 1.36
C LYS A 68 -5.72 8.77 1.26
N GLY A 69 -5.53 9.35 0.07
CA GLY A 69 -4.54 10.39 -0.18
C GLY A 69 -4.86 11.69 0.53
N SER A 70 -6.11 12.12 0.59
CA SER A 70 -6.49 13.30 1.38
C SER A 70 -6.16 13.11 2.86
N ALA A 71 -6.47 11.95 3.44
CA ALA A 71 -6.15 11.65 4.82
C ALA A 71 -4.63 11.55 5.07
N ASP A 72 -3.87 10.95 4.13
CA ASP A 72 -2.41 10.91 4.10
C ASP A 72 -1.82 12.33 4.23
N GLN A 73 -2.31 13.26 3.42
CA GLN A 73 -1.83 14.63 3.43
C GLN A 73 -2.25 15.40 4.70
N TYR A 74 -3.45 15.17 5.24
CA TYR A 74 -3.84 15.74 6.53
C TYR A 74 -2.94 15.27 7.68
N MET A 75 -2.53 14.01 7.69
CA MET A 75 -1.59 13.50 8.68
C MET A 75 -0.28 14.29 8.68
N LEU A 76 0.31 14.50 7.49
CA LEU A 76 1.56 15.25 7.35
C LEU A 76 1.39 16.73 7.69
N ASP A 77 0.26 17.32 7.31
CA ASP A 77 -0.03 18.72 7.56
C ASP A 77 -0.23 19.02 9.05
N TYR A 78 -0.91 18.14 9.79
CA TYR A 78 -1.11 18.29 11.23
C TYR A 78 0.18 18.16 12.04
N HIS A 79 1.15 17.37 11.56
CA HIS A 79 2.50 17.42 12.13
C HIS A 79 3.14 18.77 11.87
N ARG A 80 3.15 19.24 10.62
CA ARG A 80 3.81 20.47 10.19
C ARG A 80 3.29 21.71 10.92
N ASN A 81 1.97 21.81 11.08
CA ASN A 81 1.33 23.01 11.63
C ASN A 81 1.09 22.94 13.13
N TYR A 82 0.94 21.75 13.70
CA TYR A 82 0.51 21.58 15.11
C TYR A 82 1.44 20.65 15.91
N GLY A 83 2.47 20.08 15.29
CA GLY A 83 3.43 19.22 16.01
C GLY A 83 2.90 17.85 16.44
N LEU A 84 1.74 17.40 15.94
CA LEU A 84 1.24 16.08 16.26
C LEU A 84 2.19 14.97 15.76
N ASN A 85 2.39 13.92 16.54
CA ASN A 85 3.26 12.79 16.21
C ASN A 85 2.59 11.85 15.20
N THR A 86 2.44 12.31 13.95
CA THR A 86 1.79 11.55 12.87
C THR A 86 2.82 10.90 11.97
N ILE A 87 2.56 9.66 11.56
CA ILE A 87 3.38 8.88 10.63
C ILE A 87 2.47 8.29 9.57
N VAL A 88 2.90 8.27 8.33
CA VAL A 88 2.12 7.74 7.21
C VAL A 88 2.81 6.52 6.61
N PHE A 89 2.10 5.38 6.51
CA PHE A 89 2.56 4.18 5.83
C PHE A 89 1.78 3.97 4.52
N ARG A 90 2.45 4.12 3.38
CA ARG A 90 1.92 3.87 2.03
C ARG A 90 2.21 2.43 1.64
N HIS A 91 1.24 1.56 1.92
CA HIS A 91 1.43 0.11 1.74
C HIS A 91 1.35 -0.32 0.29
N SER A 92 2.15 -1.33 -0.05
CA SER A 92 1.98 -2.17 -1.23
C SER A 92 0.88 -3.23 -1.04
N SER A 93 0.86 -4.29 -1.85
CA SER A 93 -0.13 -5.37 -1.73
C SER A 93 0.15 -6.26 -0.52
N ILE A 94 -0.70 -6.15 0.50
CA ILE A 94 -0.56 -6.94 1.73
C ILE A 94 -1.24 -8.29 1.56
N PHE A 95 -0.58 -9.35 2.02
CA PHE A 95 -1.15 -10.70 2.13
C PHE A 95 -0.76 -11.35 3.46
N GLY A 96 -1.50 -12.38 3.88
CA GLY A 96 -1.17 -13.11 5.11
C GLY A 96 -2.27 -14.07 5.53
N SER A 97 -2.00 -14.78 6.63
CA SER A 97 -2.99 -15.67 7.24
C SER A 97 -4.23 -14.92 7.68
N ARG A 98 -5.37 -15.59 7.66
CA ARG A 98 -6.70 -15.04 8.02
C ARG A 98 -7.20 -13.93 7.09
N GLN A 99 -6.60 -13.76 5.91
CA GLN A 99 -7.16 -12.91 4.87
C GLN A 99 -8.25 -13.68 4.13
N PHE A 100 -9.50 -13.27 4.31
CA PHE A 100 -10.65 -13.82 3.57
C PHE A 100 -10.72 -13.15 2.20
N SER A 101 -10.03 -13.74 1.23
CA SER A 101 -9.94 -13.20 -0.12
C SER A 101 -11.23 -13.41 -0.90
N THR A 102 -11.58 -12.40 -1.69
CA THR A 102 -12.68 -12.43 -2.67
C THR A 102 -12.13 -12.08 -4.05
N PHE A 103 -12.98 -12.16 -5.07
CA PHE A 103 -12.63 -11.73 -6.42
C PHE A 103 -12.07 -10.29 -6.47
N ASP A 104 -12.64 -9.39 -5.67
CA ASP A 104 -12.29 -7.97 -5.68
C ASP A 104 -11.21 -7.60 -4.64
N GLN A 105 -10.93 -8.46 -3.68
CA GLN A 105 -10.05 -8.15 -2.55
C GLN A 105 -9.13 -9.32 -2.23
N GLY A 106 -7.82 -9.03 -2.05
CA GLY A 106 -6.85 -10.04 -1.66
C GLY A 106 -6.47 -10.98 -2.81
N TRP A 107 -6.09 -10.44 -3.95
CA TRP A 107 -5.81 -11.17 -5.18
C TRP A 107 -4.87 -12.38 -5.01
N ILE A 108 -3.87 -12.31 -4.12
CA ILE A 108 -2.96 -13.42 -3.85
C ILE A 108 -3.74 -14.62 -3.28
N GLY A 109 -4.49 -14.40 -2.21
CA GLY A 109 -5.33 -15.44 -1.60
C GLY A 109 -6.39 -15.96 -2.57
N TRP A 110 -6.98 -15.08 -3.39
CA TRP A 110 -7.92 -15.46 -4.43
C TRP A 110 -7.29 -16.43 -5.44
N PHE A 111 -6.14 -16.08 -6.04
CA PHE A 111 -5.46 -16.95 -6.99
C PHE A 111 -5.06 -18.30 -6.38
N ILE A 112 -4.56 -18.31 -5.14
CA ILE A 112 -4.25 -19.54 -4.41
C ILE A 112 -5.50 -20.42 -4.26
N SER A 113 -6.62 -19.84 -3.83
CA SER A 113 -7.89 -20.55 -3.69
C SER A 113 -8.35 -21.14 -5.03
N GLN A 114 -8.30 -20.37 -6.12
CA GLN A 114 -8.69 -20.87 -7.45
C GLN A 114 -7.77 -22.01 -7.93
N ALA A 115 -6.46 -21.92 -7.68
CA ALA A 115 -5.51 -22.96 -8.02
C ALA A 115 -5.77 -24.26 -7.23
N LEU A 116 -6.11 -24.15 -5.94
CA LEU A 116 -6.47 -25.30 -5.10
C LEU A 116 -7.78 -25.95 -5.59
N LEU A 117 -8.83 -25.19 -5.85
CA LEU A 117 -10.08 -25.70 -6.40
C LEU A 117 -9.87 -26.39 -7.74
N LYS A 118 -9.03 -25.84 -8.60
CA LYS A 118 -8.66 -26.48 -9.87
C LYS A 118 -7.97 -27.83 -9.64
N LYS A 119 -7.03 -27.90 -8.70
CA LYS A 119 -6.33 -29.15 -8.35
C LYS A 119 -7.26 -30.21 -7.80
N GLN A 120 -8.29 -29.80 -7.06
CA GLN A 120 -9.31 -30.70 -6.48
C GLN A 120 -10.40 -31.11 -7.48
N GLY A 121 -10.42 -30.56 -8.69
CA GLY A 121 -11.46 -30.79 -9.69
C GLY A 121 -12.78 -30.06 -9.41
N GLU A 122 -12.79 -29.14 -8.47
CA GLU A 122 -13.98 -28.39 -8.01
C GLU A 122 -14.14 -27.05 -8.73
N LEU A 123 -13.16 -26.62 -9.52
CA LEU A 123 -13.24 -25.37 -10.27
C LEU A 123 -14.22 -25.50 -11.44
N THR A 124 -15.39 -24.91 -11.31
CA THR A 124 -16.47 -24.99 -12.31
C THR A 124 -16.35 -23.96 -13.45
N LYS A 125 -15.58 -22.88 -13.23
CA LYS A 125 -15.40 -21.81 -14.22
C LYS A 125 -13.93 -21.47 -14.38
N LYS A 126 -13.50 -21.10 -15.60
CA LYS A 126 -12.18 -20.51 -15.82
C LYS A 126 -12.12 -19.15 -15.11
N PHE A 127 -11.10 -18.91 -14.32
CA PHE A 127 -10.78 -17.57 -13.87
C PHE A 127 -9.89 -16.86 -14.89
N THR A 128 -10.04 -15.56 -15.00
CA THR A 128 -9.31 -14.73 -15.96
C THR A 128 -8.35 -13.78 -15.25
N ILE A 129 -7.23 -13.53 -15.88
CA ILE A 129 -6.29 -12.48 -15.49
C ILE A 129 -6.61 -11.25 -16.34
N SER A 130 -6.84 -10.10 -15.70
CA SER A 130 -7.06 -8.85 -16.41
C SER A 130 -5.76 -8.36 -17.05
N GLY A 131 -5.83 -7.91 -18.30
CA GLY A 131 -4.67 -7.49 -19.08
C GLY A 131 -3.80 -8.66 -19.54
N ASN A 132 -2.52 -8.39 -19.80
CA ASN A 132 -1.56 -9.39 -20.30
C ASN A 132 -0.82 -10.16 -19.18
N GLY A 133 -1.14 -9.91 -17.92
CA GLY A 133 -0.52 -10.57 -16.76
C GLY A 133 0.90 -10.08 -16.40
N LYS A 134 1.49 -9.16 -17.17
CA LYS A 134 2.87 -8.67 -16.97
C LYS A 134 2.97 -7.53 -15.95
N GLN A 135 1.84 -6.99 -15.51
CA GLN A 135 1.84 -5.95 -14.47
C GLN A 135 2.48 -6.45 -13.17
N VAL A 136 3.37 -5.64 -12.63
CA VAL A 136 4.13 -5.98 -11.43
C VAL A 136 3.42 -5.46 -10.19
N ARG A 137 3.42 -6.28 -9.15
CA ARG A 137 2.96 -5.93 -7.81
C ARG A 137 4.05 -6.26 -6.81
N ASP A 138 4.39 -5.30 -5.98
CA ASP A 138 5.16 -5.53 -4.77
C ASP A 138 4.24 -6.16 -3.72
N VAL A 139 4.66 -7.25 -3.11
CA VAL A 139 3.85 -8.00 -2.13
C VAL A 139 4.52 -8.01 -0.77
N LEU A 140 3.73 -7.70 0.25
CA LEU A 140 4.17 -7.56 1.63
C LEU A 140 3.42 -8.54 2.54
N ILE A 141 4.16 -9.36 3.27
CA ILE A 141 3.54 -10.24 4.26
C ILE A 141 3.07 -9.44 5.48
N SER A 142 1.88 -9.76 5.98
CA SER A 142 1.23 -9.03 7.09
C SER A 142 2.06 -8.98 8.37
N THR A 143 2.85 -10.01 8.66
CA THR A 143 3.75 -10.05 9.83
C THR A 143 4.83 -8.97 9.75
N ASP A 144 5.41 -8.75 8.57
CA ASP A 144 6.43 -7.71 8.39
C ASP A 144 5.82 -6.31 8.50
N LEU A 145 4.61 -6.13 7.97
CA LEU A 145 3.88 -4.88 8.16
C LEU A 145 3.61 -4.60 9.63
N VAL A 146 3.14 -5.57 10.41
CA VAL A 146 2.92 -5.42 11.85
C VAL A 146 4.20 -5.03 12.57
N ASN A 147 5.33 -5.65 12.22
CA ASN A 147 6.63 -5.28 12.75
C ASN A 147 7.02 -3.84 12.41
N CYS A 148 6.67 -3.33 11.21
CA CYS A 148 6.87 -1.93 10.85
C CYS A 148 6.06 -0.99 11.76
N TYR A 149 4.81 -1.33 12.09
CA TYR A 149 4.00 -0.55 13.02
C TYR A 149 4.62 -0.49 14.42
N PHE A 150 5.08 -1.62 14.97
CA PHE A 150 5.78 -1.62 16.27
C PHE A 150 7.04 -0.76 16.23
N LYS A 151 7.85 -0.89 15.18
CA LYS A 151 9.05 -0.06 15.02
C LYS A 151 8.73 1.43 14.89
N ALA A 152 7.63 1.80 14.23
CA ALA A 152 7.21 3.20 14.14
C ALA A 152 6.82 3.76 15.52
N VAL A 153 6.11 2.97 16.33
CA VAL A 153 5.77 3.36 17.70
C VAL A 153 7.05 3.48 18.56
N ASP A 154 7.97 2.52 18.48
CA ASP A 154 9.23 2.54 19.24
C ASP A 154 10.12 3.73 18.87
N LYS A 155 10.14 4.13 17.58
CA LYS A 155 10.91 5.29 17.10
C LYS A 155 10.21 6.62 17.36
N GLY A 156 8.92 6.60 17.53
CA GLY A 156 8.10 7.73 17.97
C GLY A 156 8.32 8.99 17.13
N SER A 157 8.66 10.08 17.82
CA SER A 157 8.86 11.40 17.22
C SER A 157 9.96 11.45 16.14
N ASN A 158 10.93 10.52 16.15
CA ASN A 158 11.97 10.48 15.11
C ASN A 158 11.44 10.15 13.71
N CYS A 159 10.24 9.55 13.62
CA CYS A 159 9.56 9.23 12.36
C CYS A 159 8.35 10.14 12.10
N ALA A 160 8.03 11.04 13.02
CA ALA A 160 6.87 11.92 12.93
C ALA A 160 6.99 12.89 11.74
N GLY A 161 5.85 13.20 11.13
CA GLY A 161 5.78 14.11 9.99
C GLY A 161 6.27 13.53 8.67
N GLN A 162 6.53 12.21 8.62
CA GLN A 162 7.05 11.54 7.43
C GLN A 162 6.08 10.51 6.86
N ALA A 163 6.16 10.33 5.55
CA ALA A 163 5.53 9.22 4.84
C ALA A 163 6.60 8.19 4.46
N PHE A 164 6.25 6.91 4.55
CA PHE A 164 7.12 5.80 4.21
C PHE A 164 6.39 4.83 3.28
N ASN A 165 7.04 4.45 2.18
CA ASN A 165 6.61 3.35 1.34
C ASN A 165 6.93 2.03 2.04
N ILE A 166 5.90 1.24 2.31
CA ILE A 166 6.04 -0.05 2.99
C ILE A 166 5.69 -1.16 1.99
N GLY A 167 6.71 -1.88 1.56
CA GLY A 167 6.60 -2.96 0.59
C GLY A 167 7.49 -4.15 0.94
N GLY A 168 7.35 -5.24 0.19
CA GLY A 168 8.18 -6.44 0.34
C GLY A 168 9.55 -6.31 -0.34
N GLY A 169 9.73 -5.25 -1.14
CA GLY A 169 10.95 -4.96 -1.88
C GLY A 169 11.10 -5.76 -3.17
N MET A 170 12.16 -5.48 -3.91
CA MET A 170 12.35 -5.99 -5.28
C MET A 170 12.29 -7.52 -5.39
N LYS A 171 12.79 -8.24 -4.39
CA LYS A 171 12.78 -9.71 -4.38
C LYS A 171 11.38 -10.30 -4.19
N ASN A 172 10.45 -9.51 -3.66
CA ASN A 172 9.06 -9.88 -3.42
C ASN A 172 8.10 -9.17 -4.40
N SER A 173 8.61 -8.69 -5.52
CA SER A 173 7.78 -8.14 -6.59
C SER A 173 7.42 -9.23 -7.60
N LEU A 174 6.14 -9.41 -7.90
CA LEU A 174 5.58 -10.46 -8.73
C LEU A 174 4.81 -9.89 -9.92
N SER A 175 4.87 -10.58 -11.07
CA SER A 175 3.84 -10.50 -12.12
C SER A 175 2.89 -11.67 -11.98
N LEU A 176 1.84 -11.71 -12.81
CA LEU A 176 0.89 -12.84 -12.83
C LEU A 176 1.31 -13.94 -13.84
N LEU A 177 2.43 -13.77 -14.53
CA LEU A 177 3.03 -14.74 -15.46
C LEU A 177 4.27 -15.38 -14.86
#